data_4e6c89e4b214080ad1ef98f15f4196b4
#
_entry.id   4e6c89e4b214080ad1ef98f15f4196b4
#
_cell.length_a   1.000
_cell.length_b   1.000
_cell.length_c   1.000
_cell.angle_alpha   90.00
_cell.angle_beta   90.00
_cell.angle_gamma   90.00
#
_symmetry.space_group_name_H-M   'P 1'
#
loop_
_entity.id
_entity.type
_entity.pdbx_description
1 polymer ?
#
loop_
_entity_poly.entity_id
_entity_poly.type
_entity_poly.pdbx_seq_one_letter_code
_entity_poly.pdbx_strand_id
1 'polypeptide(L)'
;MVVSFSLYDFGIISSNKEVTCNFSFTNNSSNKFIIHNVITTCGCTVPVWNRKPIASNTRDSISVKFKSNYTGVSHKTIIIEGNCKQKIELKIRASICN
;
A
#
# COMPACT_ATOMS: atom_id res chain seq x y z
N MET A 1 -3.93 14.24 4.29
CA MET A 1 -3.64 13.47 3.07
C MET A 1 -4.87 12.72 2.62
N VAL A 2 -5.17 12.76 1.34
CA VAL A 2 -6.33 12.08 0.76
C VAL A 2 -5.85 10.88 -0.05
N VAL A 3 -6.38 9.70 0.28
CA VAL A 3 -6.07 8.44 -0.42
C VAL A 3 -7.21 8.13 -1.38
N SER A 4 -6.89 7.76 -2.63
CA SER A 4 -7.91 7.46 -3.65
C SER A 4 -8.77 6.26 -3.27
N PHE A 5 -8.16 5.25 -2.67
CA PHE A 5 -8.86 4.10 -2.09
C PHE A 5 -7.94 3.44 -1.05
N SER A 6 -8.55 2.82 -0.05
CA SER A 6 -7.82 2.19 1.06
C SER A 6 -7.83 0.67 1.01
N LEU A 7 -8.56 0.08 0.09
CA LEU A 7 -8.62 -1.36 -0.12
C LEU A 7 -8.45 -1.67 -1.60
N TYR A 8 -7.57 -2.61 -1.91
CA TYR A 8 -7.41 -3.14 -3.26
C TYR A 8 -7.66 -4.64 -3.24
N ASP A 9 -8.57 -5.11 -4.09
CA ASP A 9 -8.89 -6.52 -4.25
C ASP A 9 -8.29 -7.01 -5.57
N PHE A 10 -7.30 -7.90 -5.48
CA PHE A 10 -6.68 -8.52 -6.66
C PHE A 10 -7.61 -9.53 -7.35
N GLY A 11 -8.71 -9.91 -6.70
CA GLY A 11 -9.56 -10.97 -7.19
C GLY A 11 -8.90 -12.34 -7.06
N ILE A 12 -9.12 -13.20 -8.04
CA ILE A 12 -8.58 -14.55 -8.06
C ILE A 12 -7.22 -14.52 -8.73
N ILE A 13 -6.19 -14.98 -8.03
CA ILE A 13 -4.82 -15.05 -8.55
C ILE A 13 -4.27 -16.45 -8.34
N SER A 14 -3.29 -16.82 -9.18
CA SER A 14 -2.62 -18.12 -9.07
C SER A 14 -1.60 -18.11 -7.94
N SER A 15 -1.43 -19.25 -7.30
CA SER A 15 -0.40 -19.46 -6.29
C SER A 15 0.99 -19.15 -6.86
N ASN A 16 1.82 -18.48 -6.07
CA ASN A 16 3.18 -18.04 -6.43
C ASN A 16 3.28 -17.02 -7.56
N LYS A 17 2.16 -16.43 -7.98
CA LYS A 17 2.18 -15.34 -8.94
C LYS A 17 2.40 -14.03 -8.22
N GLU A 18 3.37 -13.23 -8.69
CA GLU A 18 3.56 -11.88 -8.18
C GLU A 18 2.58 -10.93 -8.83
N VAL A 19 1.89 -10.16 -8.02
CA VAL A 19 0.96 -9.12 -8.46
C VAL A 19 1.32 -7.80 -7.82
N THR A 20 1.00 -6.70 -8.49
CA THR A 20 1.35 -5.36 -8.03
C THR A 20 0.13 -4.46 -8.11
N CYS A 21 -0.07 -3.62 -7.10
CA CYS A 21 -1.04 -2.53 -7.18
C CYS A 21 -0.39 -1.24 -6.71
N ASN A 22 -1.00 -0.11 -7.09
CA ASN A 22 -0.57 1.21 -6.68
C ASN A 22 -1.70 1.89 -5.92
N PHE A 23 -1.37 2.41 -4.74
CA PHE A 23 -2.28 3.26 -3.97
C PHE A 23 -1.88 4.71 -4.21
N SER A 24 -2.74 5.45 -4.89
CA SER A 24 -2.51 6.86 -5.17
C SER A 24 -3.02 7.71 -4.04
N PHE A 25 -2.31 8.79 -3.74
CA PHE A 25 -2.71 9.75 -2.72
C PHE A 25 -2.33 11.17 -3.15
N THR A 26 -2.97 12.14 -2.52
CA THR A 26 -2.68 13.55 -2.71
C THR A 26 -2.33 14.16 -1.36
N ASN A 27 -1.22 14.90 -1.30
CA ASN A 27 -0.88 15.68 -0.12
C ASN A 27 -1.69 16.97 -0.17
N ASN A 28 -2.82 16.99 0.53
CA ASN A 28 -3.73 18.14 0.58
C ASN A 28 -3.44 19.09 1.74
N SER A 29 -2.33 18.87 2.45
CA SER A 29 -1.91 19.77 3.53
C SER A 29 -1.07 20.92 2.97
N SER A 30 -0.85 21.95 3.81
CA SER A 30 0.01 23.07 3.45
C SER A 30 1.50 22.78 3.63
N ASN A 31 1.84 21.65 4.22
CA ASN A 31 3.22 21.23 4.51
C ASN A 31 3.64 20.06 3.63
N LYS A 32 4.95 19.87 3.48
CA LYS A 32 5.50 18.70 2.82
C LYS A 32 5.17 17.45 3.64
N PHE A 33 4.80 16.38 2.96
CA PHE A 33 4.55 15.09 3.58
C PHE A 33 5.77 14.20 3.39
N ILE A 34 6.25 13.62 4.49
CA ILE A 34 7.40 12.71 4.47
C ILE A 34 6.93 11.35 4.99
N ILE A 35 7.10 10.31 4.17
CA ILE A 35 6.85 8.95 4.60
C ILE A 35 8.12 8.42 5.26
N HIS A 36 8.05 8.14 6.57
CA HIS A 36 9.18 7.63 7.34
C HIS A 36 9.33 6.13 7.19
N ASN A 37 8.20 5.42 7.15
CA ASN A 37 8.22 3.97 7.09
C ASN A 37 6.89 3.45 6.55
N VAL A 38 6.92 2.25 5.99
CA VAL A 38 5.71 1.52 5.57
C VAL A 38 5.82 0.11 6.14
N ILE A 39 4.88 -0.23 7.01
CA ILE A 39 4.87 -1.49 7.74
C ILE A 39 3.85 -2.41 7.10
N THR A 40 4.24 -3.65 6.84
CA THR A 40 3.34 -4.68 6.33
C THR A 40 3.21 -5.81 7.34
N THR A 41 2.06 -6.50 7.33
CA THR A 41 1.79 -7.61 8.25
C THR A 41 2.44 -8.92 7.83
N CYS A 42 3.06 -8.97 6.66
CA CYS A 42 3.61 -10.19 6.09
C CYS A 42 4.79 -9.88 5.17
N GLY A 43 5.83 -10.71 5.22
CA GLY A 43 6.97 -10.60 4.30
C GLY A 43 6.63 -10.89 2.83
N CYS A 44 5.44 -11.41 2.56
CA CYS A 44 4.96 -11.65 1.19
C CYS A 44 4.45 -10.36 0.51
N THR A 45 4.40 -9.27 1.25
CA THR A 45 3.95 -7.96 0.77
C THR A 45 5.12 -6.99 0.83
N VAL A 46 5.51 -6.44 -0.32
CA VAL A 46 6.67 -5.56 -0.42
C VAL A 46 6.22 -4.19 -0.92
N PRO A 47 6.26 -3.15 -0.06
CA PRO A 47 5.92 -1.79 -0.47
C PRO A 47 7.13 -1.07 -1.04
N VAL A 48 6.88 -0.20 -2.04
CA VAL A 48 7.89 0.71 -2.59
C VAL A 48 7.27 2.09 -2.63
N TRP A 49 7.96 3.08 -2.08
CA TRP A 49 7.43 4.44 -1.98
C TRP A 49 8.53 5.48 -2.19
N ASN A 50 8.09 6.72 -2.45
CA ASN A 50 9.00 7.86 -2.59
C ASN A 50 9.51 8.27 -1.20
N ARG A 51 10.82 8.24 -1.02
CA ARG A 51 11.48 8.59 0.24
C ARG A 51 11.77 10.08 0.37
N LYS A 52 11.53 10.85 -0.69
CA LYS A 52 11.72 12.31 -0.68
C LYS A 52 10.45 12.99 -0.16
N PRO A 53 10.58 14.22 0.38
CA PRO A 53 9.40 14.98 0.79
C PRO A 53 8.46 15.21 -0.39
N ILE A 54 7.17 15.04 -0.14
CA ILE A 54 6.11 15.21 -1.13
C ILE A 54 5.51 16.59 -0.93
N ALA A 55 5.59 17.42 -1.95
CA ALA A 55 5.15 18.81 -1.87
C ALA A 55 3.64 18.91 -1.63
N SER A 56 3.22 20.05 -1.07
CA SER A 56 1.81 20.36 -0.91
C SER A 56 1.09 20.32 -2.25
N ASN A 57 -0.14 19.82 -2.25
CA ASN A 57 -1.01 19.72 -3.44
C ASN A 57 -0.43 18.83 -4.57
N THR A 58 0.46 17.92 -4.21
CA THR A 58 1.10 17.00 -5.15
C THR A 58 0.55 15.59 -4.96
N ARG A 59 0.36 14.87 -6.06
CA ARG A 59 -0.05 13.47 -6.07
C ARG A 59 1.19 12.58 -6.14
N ASP A 60 1.14 11.47 -5.43
CA ASP A 60 2.15 10.42 -5.49
C ASP A 60 1.45 9.07 -5.27
N SER A 61 2.20 8.00 -5.28
CA SER A 61 1.64 6.67 -5.08
C SER A 61 2.61 5.77 -4.31
N ILE A 62 2.04 4.73 -3.70
CA ILE A 62 2.80 3.64 -3.07
C ILE A 62 2.51 2.39 -3.88
N SER A 63 3.57 1.75 -4.36
CA SER A 63 3.48 0.49 -5.09
C SER A 63 3.59 -0.67 -4.11
N VAL A 64 2.70 -1.65 -4.22
CA VAL A 64 2.68 -2.81 -3.32
C VAL A 64 2.74 -4.07 -4.17
N LYS A 65 3.78 -4.86 -3.97
CA LYS A 65 3.94 -6.18 -4.58
C LYS A 65 3.48 -7.25 -3.60
N PHE A 66 2.74 -8.21 -4.09
CA PHE A 66 2.22 -9.31 -3.28
C PHE A 66 2.43 -10.63 -3.99
N LYS A 67 2.91 -11.62 -3.24
CA LYS A 67 3.11 -12.98 -3.73
C LYS A 67 2.90 -13.94 -2.58
N SER A 68 2.11 -14.99 -2.79
CA SER A 68 1.84 -15.99 -1.75
C SER A 68 1.70 -17.37 -2.36
N ASN A 69 2.16 -18.37 -1.63
CA ASN A 69 1.97 -19.78 -1.98
C ASN A 69 0.87 -20.46 -1.17
N TYR A 70 0.18 -19.72 -0.31
CA TYR A 70 -0.96 -20.22 0.43
C TYR A 70 -2.22 -20.10 -0.41
N THR A 71 -3.07 -21.14 -0.41
CA THR A 71 -4.36 -21.08 -1.07
C THR A 71 -5.43 -20.54 -0.11
N GLY A 72 -6.45 -19.91 -0.67
CA GLY A 72 -7.55 -19.30 0.09
C GLY A 72 -7.55 -17.80 0.02
N VAL A 73 -8.38 -17.19 0.84
CA VAL A 73 -8.52 -15.73 0.88
C VAL A 73 -7.47 -15.15 1.81
N SER A 74 -6.71 -14.17 1.31
CA SER A 74 -5.71 -13.44 2.08
C SER A 74 -6.11 -11.99 2.23
N HIS A 75 -5.93 -11.47 3.45
CA HIS A 75 -6.09 -10.06 3.78
C HIS A 75 -4.77 -9.57 4.39
N LYS A 76 -4.18 -8.53 3.81
CA LYS A 76 -2.95 -7.94 4.33
C LYS A 76 -3.16 -6.46 4.58
N THR A 77 -2.52 -5.96 5.62
CA THR A 77 -2.62 -4.57 6.04
C THR A 77 -1.26 -3.90 5.84
N ILE A 78 -1.29 -2.68 5.30
CA ILE A 78 -0.12 -1.85 5.08
C ILE A 78 -0.34 -0.57 5.88
N ILE A 79 0.60 -0.22 6.75
CA ILE A 79 0.51 0.96 7.59
C ILE A 79 1.59 1.94 7.17
N ILE A 80 1.17 3.15 6.81
CA ILE A 80 2.06 4.24 6.41
C ILE A 80 2.29 5.13 7.61
N GLU A 81 3.56 5.29 7.98
CA GLU A 81 3.99 6.20 9.04
C GLU A 81 4.76 7.36 8.43
N GLY A 82 4.36 8.56 8.77
CA GLY A 82 4.99 9.78 8.26
C GLY A 82 4.93 10.90 9.26
N ASN A 83 5.13 12.12 8.78
CA ASN A 83 5.13 13.32 9.62
C ASN A 83 3.73 13.85 9.92
N CYS A 84 2.67 13.14 9.55
CA CYS A 84 1.32 13.46 9.98
C CYS A 84 0.98 12.75 11.29
N LYS A 85 0.02 13.28 12.03
CA LYS A 85 -0.32 12.77 13.36
C LYS A 85 -0.96 11.39 13.32
N GLN A 86 -1.70 11.09 12.27
CA GLN A 86 -2.43 9.84 12.14
C GLN A 86 -1.69 8.90 11.20
N LYS A 87 -1.68 7.61 11.54
CA LYS A 87 -1.21 6.57 10.64
C LYS A 87 -2.26 6.30 9.57
N ILE A 88 -1.80 6.01 8.37
CA ILE A 88 -2.67 5.69 7.25
C ILE A 88 -2.63 4.19 7.04
N GLU A 89 -3.79 3.57 7.01
CA GLU A 89 -3.92 2.12 6.84
C GLU A 89 -4.49 1.80 5.48
N LEU A 90 -3.78 0.95 4.74
CA LEU A 90 -4.20 0.42 3.45
C LEU A 90 -4.35 -1.09 3.57
N LYS A 91 -5.23 -1.66 2.77
CA LYS A 91 -5.48 -3.10 2.80
C LYS A 91 -5.48 -3.68 1.40
N ILE A 92 -4.99 -4.90 1.28
CA ILE A 92 -5.14 -5.71 0.07
C ILE A 92 -5.87 -7.00 0.40
N ARG A 93 -6.59 -7.50 -0.60
CA ARG A 93 -7.31 -8.77 -0.52
C ARG A 93 -7.04 -9.57 -1.79
N ALA A 94 -6.86 -10.86 -1.66
CA ALA A 94 -6.67 -11.75 -2.80
C ALA A 94 -7.26 -13.11 -2.50
N SER A 95 -7.86 -13.73 -3.52
CA SER A 95 -8.28 -15.13 -3.47
C SER A 95 -7.23 -15.94 -4.24
N ILE A 96 -6.48 -16.79 -3.55
CA ILE A 96 -5.34 -17.49 -4.12
C ILE A 96 -5.75 -18.94 -4.38
N CYS A 97 -5.60 -19.38 -5.62
CA CYS A 97 -5.87 -20.78 -6.00
C CYS A 97 -4.70 -21.37 -6.78
N ASN A 98 -4.62 -22.67 -6.71
CA ASN A 98 -3.59 -23.42 -7.45
C ASN A 98 -3.90 -23.48 -8.95
#